data_a70858f21d496544235e57073c673b50
#
_entry.id   a70858f21d496544235e57073c673b50
#
_cell.length_a   1.000
_cell.length_b   1.000
_cell.length_c   1.000
_cell.angle_alpha   90.00
_cell.angle_beta   90.00
_cell.angle_gamma   90.00
#
_symmetry.space_group_name_H-M   'P 1'
#
loop_
_entity.id
_entity.type
_entity.pdbx_description
1 polymer ?
#
loop_
_entity_poly.entity_id
_entity_poly.type
_entity_poly.pdbx_seq_one_letter_code
_entity_poly.pdbx_strand_id
1 'polypeptide(L)'
;LYRQPLKIVNQWQSVSNIPEHNVDLLESKYQLLKKLARSHPQKARDFAVVISNKPKDKALAEKLIRYLIQAQAIKGYSTLPKHYIALGSPQDESSLQWLLRAYIAQANWPAVIETIKQLPSELKEQERWRYWYYRAKSLSGKLTQLEEQDSYRAVANQASFYGFTTAQNLGLPYAFEPIA
;
A
#
# COMPACT_ATOMS: atom_id res chain seq x y z
N LEU A 1 -0.42 -21.60 24.01
CA LEU A 1 0.74 -21.08 23.26
C LEU A 1 0.48 -19.71 22.60
N TYR A 2 -0.77 -19.36 22.26
CA TYR A 2 -1.09 -18.14 21.51
C TYR A 2 -1.47 -16.91 22.35
N ARG A 3 -1.43 -16.99 23.69
CA ARG A 3 -1.89 -15.90 24.58
C ARG A 3 -0.87 -14.79 24.84
N GLN A 4 0.42 -15.00 24.56
CA GLN A 4 1.49 -14.02 24.83
C GLN A 4 2.48 -13.89 23.67
N PRO A 5 2.08 -13.26 22.54
CA PRO A 5 2.94 -13.16 21.35
C PRO A 5 4.28 -12.42 21.60
N LEU A 6 4.30 -11.47 22.54
CA LEU A 6 5.52 -10.74 22.91
C LEU A 6 6.58 -11.60 23.59
N LYS A 7 6.17 -12.53 24.49
CA LYS A 7 7.12 -13.45 25.16
C LYS A 7 7.80 -14.35 24.13
N ILE A 8 7.04 -14.83 23.16
CA ILE A 8 7.56 -15.74 22.11
C ILE A 8 8.50 -14.98 21.18
N VAL A 9 8.17 -13.74 20.78
CA VAL A 9 9.03 -12.92 19.94
C VAL A 9 10.34 -12.57 20.64
N ASN A 10 10.31 -12.23 21.93
CA ASN A 10 11.52 -11.96 22.70
C ASN A 10 12.40 -13.21 22.85
N GLN A 11 11.78 -14.39 23.00
CA GLN A 11 12.51 -15.66 22.99
C GLN A 11 13.13 -15.97 21.62
N TRP A 12 12.49 -15.59 20.52
CA TRP A 12 13.04 -15.78 19.17
C TRP A 12 14.23 -14.89 18.85
N GLN A 13 14.33 -13.71 19.44
CA GLN A 13 15.52 -12.85 19.31
C GLN A 13 16.75 -13.52 19.95
N SER A 14 16.55 -14.37 20.95
CA SER A 14 17.63 -15.12 21.61
C SER A 14 17.93 -16.50 20.98
N VAL A 15 17.02 -17.04 20.16
CA VAL A 15 17.16 -18.37 19.54
C VAL A 15 17.55 -18.24 18.07
N SER A 16 18.83 -18.06 17.82
CA SER A 16 19.43 -18.02 16.46
C SER A 16 19.51 -19.39 15.75
N ASN A 17 19.04 -20.49 16.37
CA ASN A 17 19.25 -21.85 15.90
C ASN A 17 17.95 -22.63 15.65
N ILE A 18 17.05 -22.09 14.82
CA ILE A 18 15.90 -22.89 14.36
C ILE A 18 16.22 -23.52 13.00
N PRO A 19 16.01 -24.85 12.82
CA PRO A 19 16.34 -25.55 11.59
C PRO A 19 15.67 -24.94 10.36
N GLU A 20 16.42 -24.84 9.25
CA GLU A 20 16.07 -24.08 8.04
C GLU A 20 14.93 -24.67 7.19
N HIS A 21 14.54 -25.91 7.40
CA HIS A 21 13.73 -26.69 6.47
C HIS A 21 12.29 -26.98 6.89
N ASN A 22 11.78 -26.36 7.93
CA ASN A 22 10.40 -26.62 8.36
C ASN A 22 9.46 -25.51 7.91
N VAL A 23 8.76 -25.71 6.77
CA VAL A 23 7.77 -24.78 6.20
C VAL A 23 6.64 -24.48 7.19
N ASP A 24 6.20 -25.47 7.98
CA ASP A 24 5.17 -25.30 9.00
C ASP A 24 5.60 -24.36 10.11
N LEU A 25 6.88 -24.38 10.46
CA LEU A 25 7.44 -23.47 11.46
C LEU A 25 7.48 -22.03 10.95
N LEU A 26 7.80 -21.81 9.67
CA LEU A 26 7.83 -20.49 9.05
C LEU A 26 6.44 -19.86 9.01
N GLU A 27 5.43 -20.63 8.64
CA GLU A 27 4.02 -20.17 8.64
C GLU A 27 3.52 -19.90 10.06
N SER A 28 3.83 -20.75 11.02
CA SER A 28 3.51 -20.54 12.43
C SER A 28 4.13 -19.24 12.98
N LYS A 29 5.39 -18.96 12.65
CA LYS A 29 6.07 -17.69 12.95
C LYS A 29 5.34 -16.51 12.35
N TYR A 30 4.97 -16.60 11.06
CA TYR A 30 4.26 -15.55 10.36
C TYR A 30 2.90 -15.25 11.00
N GLN A 31 2.13 -16.27 11.37
CA GLN A 31 0.84 -16.08 12.03
C GLN A 31 0.98 -15.38 13.40
N LEU A 32 2.02 -15.69 14.16
CA LEU A 32 2.33 -14.99 15.41
C LEU A 32 2.72 -13.52 15.18
N LEU A 33 3.54 -13.27 14.17
CA LEU A 33 3.95 -11.91 13.80
C LEU A 33 2.77 -11.06 13.28
N LYS A 34 1.81 -11.67 12.58
CA LYS A 34 0.53 -11.00 12.23
C LYS A 34 -0.27 -10.58 13.46
N LYS A 35 -0.33 -11.42 14.51
CA LYS A 35 -0.98 -11.04 15.77
C LYS A 35 -0.24 -9.90 16.45
N LEU A 36 1.09 -9.96 16.51
CA LEU A 36 1.92 -8.87 17.01
C LEU A 36 1.69 -7.57 16.23
N ALA A 37 1.63 -7.64 14.92
CA ALA A 37 1.40 -6.48 14.05
C ALA A 37 0.05 -5.79 14.31
N ARG A 38 -0.97 -6.55 14.69
CA ARG A 38 -2.30 -5.99 15.03
C ARG A 38 -2.31 -5.31 16.40
N SER A 39 -1.63 -5.89 17.39
CA SER A 39 -1.63 -5.41 18.78
C SER A 39 -0.51 -4.39 19.07
N HIS A 40 0.66 -4.56 18.43
CA HIS A 40 1.86 -3.75 18.67
C HIS A 40 2.61 -3.50 17.34
N PRO A 41 2.05 -2.69 16.42
CA PRO A 41 2.60 -2.50 15.07
C PRO A 41 4.04 -1.98 15.07
N GLN A 42 4.40 -1.12 16.02
CA GLN A 42 5.77 -0.61 16.14
C GLN A 42 6.76 -1.74 16.43
N LYS A 43 6.46 -2.60 17.41
CA LYS A 43 7.32 -3.74 17.74
C LYS A 43 7.44 -4.75 16.60
N ALA A 44 6.34 -4.99 15.87
CA ALA A 44 6.36 -5.85 14.69
C ALA A 44 7.25 -5.25 13.58
N ARG A 45 7.20 -3.93 13.40
CA ARG A 45 8.09 -3.21 12.48
C ARG A 45 9.56 -3.36 12.89
N ASP A 46 9.88 -3.07 14.15
CA ASP A 46 11.25 -3.14 14.65
C ASP A 46 11.81 -4.55 14.51
N PHE A 47 10.96 -5.56 14.74
CA PHE A 47 11.29 -6.95 14.48
C PHE A 47 11.52 -7.24 12.99
N ALA A 48 10.68 -6.72 12.09
CA ALA A 48 10.85 -6.87 10.65
C ALA A 48 12.20 -6.30 10.19
N VAL A 49 12.64 -5.15 10.73
CA VAL A 49 13.96 -4.57 10.49
C VAL A 49 15.07 -5.53 10.91
N VAL A 50 14.97 -6.07 12.12
CA VAL A 50 16.01 -6.98 12.65
C VAL A 50 16.14 -8.24 11.80
N ILE A 51 15.02 -8.85 11.39
CA ILE A 51 15.06 -10.08 10.60
C ILE A 51 15.39 -9.81 9.11
N SER A 52 15.10 -8.64 8.57
CA SER A 52 15.45 -8.29 7.17
C SER A 52 16.97 -8.28 6.92
N ASN A 53 17.74 -8.01 7.97
CA ASN A 53 19.21 -8.05 7.93
C ASN A 53 19.80 -9.47 8.02
N LYS A 54 18.94 -10.49 8.21
CA LYS A 54 19.36 -11.89 8.27
C LYS A 54 18.99 -12.58 6.96
N PRO A 55 19.94 -13.09 6.16
CA PRO A 55 19.66 -13.72 4.86
C PRO A 55 18.61 -14.83 4.95
N LYS A 56 18.65 -15.64 6.01
CA LYS A 56 17.72 -16.75 6.26
C LYS A 56 16.26 -16.30 6.50
N ASP A 57 16.07 -15.12 7.05
CA ASP A 57 14.76 -14.61 7.45
C ASP A 57 14.20 -13.56 6.45
N LYS A 58 14.93 -13.29 5.34
CA LYS A 58 14.55 -12.25 4.38
C LYS A 58 13.13 -12.43 3.84
N ALA A 59 12.78 -13.65 3.41
CA ALA A 59 11.44 -13.94 2.89
C ALA A 59 10.34 -13.73 3.95
N LEU A 60 10.61 -14.08 5.21
CA LEU A 60 9.69 -13.84 6.32
C LEU A 60 9.55 -12.34 6.62
N ALA A 61 10.66 -11.59 6.57
CA ALA A 61 10.66 -10.15 6.74
C ALA A 61 9.82 -9.45 5.66
N GLU A 62 10.01 -9.80 4.38
CA GLU A 62 9.23 -9.27 3.27
C GLU A 62 7.74 -9.57 3.41
N LYS A 63 7.38 -10.80 3.76
CA LYS A 63 5.99 -11.21 3.99
C LYS A 63 5.36 -10.42 5.15
N LEU A 64 6.12 -10.18 6.21
CA LEU A 64 5.66 -9.37 7.35
C LEU A 64 5.51 -7.89 6.98
N ILE A 65 6.46 -7.33 6.23
CA ILE A 65 6.40 -5.93 5.77
C ILE A 65 5.15 -5.71 4.89
N ARG A 66 4.87 -6.61 3.93
CA ARG A 66 3.63 -6.56 3.13
C ARG A 66 2.38 -6.52 4.00
N TYR A 67 2.32 -7.41 4.99
CA TYR A 67 1.19 -7.46 5.92
C TYR A 67 1.07 -6.17 6.75
N LEU A 68 2.19 -5.61 7.21
CA LEU A 68 2.21 -4.36 7.97
C LEU A 68 1.72 -3.19 7.12
N ILE A 69 2.17 -3.07 5.88
CA ILE A 69 1.69 -2.04 4.93
C ILE A 69 0.18 -2.13 4.79
N GLN A 70 -0.35 -3.32 4.51
CA GLN A 70 -1.79 -3.54 4.36
C GLN A 70 -2.57 -3.20 5.64
N ALA A 71 -2.15 -3.74 6.78
CA ALA A 71 -2.83 -3.55 8.06
C ALA A 71 -2.85 -2.08 8.51
N GLN A 72 -1.80 -1.35 8.20
CA GLN A 72 -1.67 0.06 8.55
C GLN A 72 -2.44 0.96 7.58
N ALA A 73 -2.44 0.65 6.29
CA ALA A 73 -3.25 1.35 5.30
C ALA A 73 -4.75 1.27 5.65
N ILE A 74 -5.22 0.10 6.08
CA ILE A 74 -6.61 -0.10 6.52
C ILE A 74 -6.95 0.77 7.74
N LYS A 75 -6.00 0.96 8.66
CA LYS A 75 -6.20 1.76 9.88
C LYS A 75 -5.97 3.25 9.67
N GLY A 76 -5.56 3.71 8.50
CA GLY A 76 -5.32 5.11 8.18
C GLY A 76 -4.09 5.71 8.88
N TYR A 77 -3.13 4.91 9.34
CA TYR A 77 -1.94 5.42 10.00
C TYR A 77 -0.97 6.13 9.04
N SER A 78 -0.69 7.39 9.34
CA SER A 78 -0.04 8.34 8.43
C SER A 78 1.49 8.23 8.34
N THR A 79 2.16 7.62 9.30
CA THR A 79 3.63 7.69 9.39
C THR A 79 4.36 6.49 8.80
N LEU A 80 3.63 5.42 8.50
CA LEU A 80 4.19 4.12 8.19
C LEU A 80 4.76 3.92 6.79
N PRO A 81 4.19 4.50 5.71
CA PRO A 81 4.71 4.25 4.37
C PRO A 81 6.18 4.61 4.20
N LYS A 82 6.62 5.75 4.74
CA LYS A 82 8.02 6.21 4.63
C LYS A 82 9.02 5.24 5.26
N HIS A 83 8.66 4.63 6.39
CA HIS A 83 9.53 3.68 7.08
C HIS A 83 9.66 2.35 6.33
N TYR A 84 8.61 1.91 5.64
CA TYR A 84 8.67 0.66 4.86
C TYR A 84 9.41 0.81 3.54
N ILE A 85 9.33 1.97 2.90
CA ILE A 85 10.14 2.28 1.72
C ILE A 85 11.63 2.25 2.06
N ALA A 86 12.02 2.80 3.21
CA ALA A 86 13.42 2.76 3.69
C ALA A 86 13.93 1.33 3.98
N LEU A 87 13.04 0.37 4.23
CA LEU A 87 13.37 -1.03 4.48
C LEU A 87 13.46 -1.89 3.22
N GLY A 88 13.43 -1.29 2.02
CA GLY A 88 13.34 -2.05 0.77
C GLY A 88 11.96 -2.69 0.63
N SER A 89 10.92 -1.90 0.85
CA SER A 89 9.52 -2.31 0.68
C SER A 89 9.36 -3.11 -0.61
N PRO A 90 8.66 -4.25 -0.56
CA PRO A 90 8.40 -5.02 -1.77
C PRO A 90 7.71 -4.13 -2.80
N GLN A 91 8.32 -4.00 -3.97
CA GLN A 91 7.79 -3.25 -5.12
C GLN A 91 6.73 -4.07 -5.87
N ASP A 92 6.07 -4.98 -5.16
CA ASP A 92 4.98 -5.75 -5.74
C ASP A 92 3.70 -4.90 -5.86
N GLU A 93 2.92 -5.25 -6.84
CA GLU A 93 1.67 -4.59 -7.23
C GLU A 93 0.70 -4.37 -6.07
N SER A 94 0.52 -5.40 -5.25
CA SER A 94 -0.38 -5.34 -4.09
C SER A 94 0.11 -4.34 -3.05
N SER A 95 1.40 -4.34 -2.75
CA SER A 95 2.01 -3.39 -1.81
C SER A 95 1.91 -1.95 -2.30
N LEU A 96 2.18 -1.69 -3.59
CA LEU A 96 2.03 -0.38 -4.20
C LEU A 96 0.58 0.12 -4.11
N GLN A 97 -0.40 -0.74 -4.40
CA GLN A 97 -1.82 -0.37 -4.29
C GLN A 97 -2.24 -0.05 -2.84
N TRP A 98 -1.69 -0.75 -1.84
CA TRP A 98 -1.97 -0.43 -0.44
C TRP A 98 -1.28 0.86 0.01
N LEU A 99 -0.05 1.11 -0.44
CA LEU A 99 0.64 2.38 -0.21
C LEU A 99 -0.14 3.55 -0.80
N LEU A 100 -0.67 3.40 -2.03
CA LEU A 100 -1.51 4.41 -2.66
C LEU A 100 -2.74 4.75 -1.82
N ARG A 101 -3.46 3.74 -1.33
CA ARG A 101 -4.61 3.98 -0.44
C ARG A 101 -4.22 4.76 0.83
N ALA A 102 -3.08 4.41 1.41
CA ALA A 102 -2.56 5.11 2.59
C ALA A 102 -2.20 6.56 2.27
N TYR A 103 -1.51 6.82 1.16
CA TYR A 103 -1.14 8.18 0.74
C TYR A 103 -2.36 9.03 0.38
N ILE A 104 -3.38 8.45 -0.27
CA ILE A 104 -4.64 9.12 -0.56
C ILE A 104 -5.34 9.51 0.73
N ALA A 105 -5.45 8.60 1.70
CA ALA A 105 -6.07 8.87 3.01
C ALA A 105 -5.34 9.98 3.80
N GLN A 106 -4.04 10.17 3.54
CA GLN A 106 -3.22 11.21 4.15
C GLN A 106 -3.18 12.53 3.36
N ALA A 107 -3.86 12.59 2.23
CA ALA A 107 -3.75 13.69 1.28
C ALA A 107 -2.28 13.98 0.86
N ASN A 108 -1.42 12.96 0.85
CA ASN A 108 -0.04 13.10 0.42
C ASN A 108 0.07 12.98 -1.11
N TRP A 109 -0.40 14.01 -1.80
CA TRP A 109 -0.53 14.03 -3.26
C TRP A 109 0.78 13.80 -4.01
N PRO A 110 1.94 14.37 -3.58
CA PRO A 110 3.22 14.04 -4.22
C PRO A 110 3.55 12.55 -4.17
N ALA A 111 3.34 11.88 -3.04
CA ALA A 111 3.58 10.46 -2.91
C ALA A 111 2.60 9.62 -3.74
N VAL A 112 1.33 10.04 -3.86
CA VAL A 112 0.34 9.41 -4.75
C VAL A 112 0.83 9.44 -6.19
N ILE A 113 1.24 10.61 -6.70
CA ILE A 113 1.72 10.78 -8.07
C ILE A 113 2.92 9.86 -8.36
N GLU A 114 3.94 9.89 -7.48
CA GLU A 114 5.15 9.10 -7.67
C GLU A 114 4.90 7.59 -7.54
N THR A 115 4.01 7.16 -6.67
CA THR A 115 3.68 5.75 -6.53
C THR A 115 2.86 5.23 -7.72
N ILE A 116 1.94 6.02 -8.28
CA ILE A 116 1.20 5.63 -9.49
C ILE A 116 2.15 5.45 -10.67
N LYS A 117 3.17 6.29 -10.82
CA LYS A 117 4.19 6.12 -11.87
C LYS A 117 4.94 4.79 -11.80
N GLN A 118 5.04 4.18 -10.61
CA GLN A 118 5.70 2.89 -10.39
C GLN A 118 4.80 1.69 -10.66
N LEU A 119 3.48 1.88 -10.80
CA LEU A 119 2.58 0.79 -11.13
C LEU A 119 2.87 0.22 -12.53
N PRO A 120 2.62 -1.09 -12.76
CA PRO A 120 2.57 -1.66 -14.10
C PRO A 120 1.61 -0.90 -15.03
N SER A 121 1.88 -0.93 -16.33
CA SER A 121 1.10 -0.19 -17.32
C SER A 121 -0.40 -0.52 -17.28
N GLU A 122 -0.72 -1.83 -17.16
CA GLU A 122 -2.12 -2.29 -17.09
C GLU A 122 -2.87 -1.71 -15.89
N LEU A 123 -2.19 -1.50 -14.78
CA LEU A 123 -2.79 -0.87 -13.60
C LEU A 123 -2.91 0.64 -13.75
N LYS A 124 -1.91 1.31 -14.33
CA LYS A 124 -1.97 2.77 -14.56
C LYS A 124 -3.18 3.15 -15.38
N GLU A 125 -3.52 2.31 -16.38
CA GLU A 125 -4.67 2.55 -17.29
C GLU A 125 -6.02 2.25 -16.61
N GLN A 126 -6.06 1.60 -15.46
CA GLN A 126 -7.29 1.45 -14.74
C GLN A 126 -7.86 2.81 -14.33
N GLU A 127 -9.12 3.01 -14.57
CA GLU A 127 -9.83 4.26 -14.35
C GLU A 127 -9.59 4.87 -12.98
N ARG A 128 -9.64 4.04 -11.91
CA ARG A 128 -9.38 4.48 -10.53
C ARG A 128 -8.01 5.11 -10.35
N TRP A 129 -6.96 4.55 -10.98
CA TRP A 129 -5.60 5.08 -10.82
C TRP A 129 -5.36 6.28 -11.71
N ARG A 130 -5.96 6.33 -12.91
CA ARG A 130 -6.02 7.52 -13.75
C ARG A 130 -6.71 8.67 -13.02
N TYR A 131 -7.89 8.43 -12.43
CA TYR A 131 -8.59 9.41 -11.60
C TYR A 131 -7.69 9.96 -10.50
N TRP A 132 -7.11 9.08 -9.65
CA TRP A 132 -6.28 9.53 -8.53
C TRP A 132 -5.00 10.23 -8.98
N TYR A 133 -4.42 9.85 -10.11
CA TYR A 133 -3.25 10.53 -10.67
C TYR A 133 -3.56 11.99 -11.02
N TYR A 134 -4.60 12.24 -11.83
CA TYR A 134 -4.98 13.60 -12.22
C TYR A 134 -5.57 14.39 -11.06
N ARG A 135 -6.34 13.76 -10.20
CA ARG A 135 -6.87 14.40 -8.98
C ARG A 135 -5.73 14.85 -8.06
N ALA A 136 -4.72 14.04 -7.82
CA ALA A 136 -3.55 14.39 -7.04
C ALA A 136 -2.74 15.53 -7.68
N LYS A 137 -2.60 15.53 -9.00
CA LYS A 137 -1.97 16.64 -9.74
C LYS A 137 -2.78 17.93 -9.60
N SER A 138 -4.08 17.89 -9.74
CA SER A 138 -4.98 19.02 -9.54
C SER A 138 -4.85 19.60 -8.12
N LEU A 139 -4.98 18.75 -7.09
CA LEU A 139 -4.90 19.15 -5.69
C LEU A 139 -3.52 19.67 -5.26
N SER A 140 -2.46 19.32 -6.01
CA SER A 140 -1.09 19.83 -5.77
C SER A 140 -0.69 20.98 -6.70
N GLY A 141 -1.61 21.50 -7.52
CA GLY A 141 -1.34 22.57 -8.48
C GLY A 141 -0.39 22.17 -9.62
N LYS A 142 -0.25 20.86 -9.89
CA LYS A 142 0.65 20.30 -10.91
C LYS A 142 -0.06 19.81 -12.17
N LEU A 143 -1.38 19.92 -12.23
CA LEU A 143 -2.15 19.55 -13.43
C LEU A 143 -1.96 20.63 -14.48
N THR A 144 -1.46 20.24 -15.64
CA THR A 144 -1.33 21.15 -16.78
C THR A 144 -2.69 21.28 -17.48
N GLN A 145 -2.89 22.40 -18.21
CA GLN A 145 -4.10 22.63 -18.98
C GLN A 145 -4.33 21.51 -20.02
N LEU A 146 -3.28 21.05 -20.67
CA LEU A 146 -3.34 19.94 -21.64
C LEU A 146 -3.81 18.64 -20.99
N GLU A 147 -3.21 18.27 -19.85
CA GLU A 147 -3.60 17.06 -19.10
C GLU A 147 -5.04 17.14 -18.59
N GLU A 148 -5.52 18.31 -18.21
CA GLU A 148 -6.90 18.51 -17.82
C GLU A 148 -7.83 18.28 -19.00
N GLN A 149 -7.54 18.88 -20.15
CA GLN A 149 -8.39 18.80 -21.34
C GLN A 149 -8.40 17.39 -21.95
N ASP A 150 -7.26 16.74 -22.12
CA ASP A 150 -7.17 15.50 -22.88
C ASP A 150 -7.32 14.26 -22.02
N SER A 151 -6.73 14.27 -20.82
CA SER A 151 -6.60 13.06 -20.01
C SER A 151 -7.59 13.01 -18.85
N TYR A 152 -7.74 14.11 -18.11
CA TYR A 152 -8.65 14.11 -16.96
C TYR A 152 -10.10 14.16 -17.44
N ARG A 153 -10.42 14.93 -18.49
CA ARG A 153 -11.75 14.91 -19.12
C ARG A 153 -12.11 13.56 -19.74
N ALA A 154 -11.12 12.81 -20.24
CA ALA A 154 -11.35 11.45 -20.74
C ALA A 154 -11.83 10.49 -19.62
N VAL A 155 -11.45 10.70 -18.36
CA VAL A 155 -12.03 9.98 -17.22
C VAL A 155 -13.48 10.42 -16.98
N ALA A 156 -13.78 11.72 -17.08
CA ALA A 156 -15.13 12.24 -16.88
C ALA A 156 -16.17 11.68 -17.87
N ASN A 157 -15.72 11.28 -19.05
CA ASN A 157 -16.58 10.74 -20.11
C ASN A 157 -16.96 9.26 -19.91
N GLN A 158 -16.64 8.66 -18.75
CA GLN A 158 -16.98 7.28 -18.46
C GLN A 158 -18.20 7.21 -17.52
N ALA A 159 -19.15 6.33 -17.84
CA ALA A 159 -20.33 6.09 -17.02
C ALA A 159 -19.96 5.22 -15.79
N SER A 160 -19.22 5.78 -14.85
CA SER A 160 -18.70 5.10 -13.67
C SER A 160 -18.60 6.04 -12.46
N PHE A 161 -18.33 5.47 -11.29
CA PHE A 161 -18.09 6.26 -10.08
C PHE A 161 -16.97 7.29 -10.25
N TYR A 162 -15.85 6.90 -10.84
CA TYR A 162 -14.72 7.81 -11.05
C TYR A 162 -15.00 8.83 -12.15
N GLY A 163 -15.73 8.43 -13.20
CA GLY A 163 -16.18 9.33 -14.26
C GLY A 163 -17.09 10.42 -13.72
N PHE A 164 -18.12 10.06 -12.97
CA PHE A 164 -19.04 11.03 -12.36
C PHE A 164 -18.33 11.94 -11.36
N THR A 165 -17.45 11.40 -10.53
CA THR A 165 -16.66 12.21 -9.59
C THR A 165 -15.74 13.18 -10.34
N THR A 166 -15.15 12.76 -11.46
CA THR A 166 -14.30 13.63 -12.29
C THR A 166 -15.13 14.72 -12.96
N ALA A 167 -16.27 14.38 -13.54
CA ALA A 167 -17.19 15.35 -14.14
C ALA A 167 -17.62 16.41 -13.12
N GLN A 168 -17.99 15.99 -11.91
CA GLN A 168 -18.31 16.91 -10.81
C GLN A 168 -17.15 17.84 -10.45
N ASN A 169 -15.90 17.32 -10.37
CA ASN A 169 -14.72 18.12 -10.06
C ASN A 169 -14.40 19.16 -11.15
N LEU A 170 -14.74 18.89 -12.41
CA LEU A 170 -14.50 19.76 -13.54
C LEU A 170 -15.71 20.63 -13.93
N GLY A 171 -16.84 20.50 -13.23
CA GLY A 171 -18.08 21.20 -13.57
C GLY A 171 -18.68 20.76 -14.90
N LEU A 172 -18.46 19.50 -15.31
CA LEU A 172 -18.94 18.93 -16.57
C LEU A 172 -20.25 18.14 -16.38
N PRO A 173 -21.09 17.98 -17.41
CA PRO A 173 -22.22 17.07 -17.36
C PRO A 173 -21.76 15.63 -17.21
N TYR A 174 -22.61 14.81 -16.57
CA TYR A 174 -22.32 13.37 -16.41
C TYR A 174 -22.51 12.63 -17.74
N ALA A 175 -21.62 11.69 -18.02
CA ALA A 175 -21.76 10.77 -19.14
C ALA A 175 -22.75 9.65 -18.74
N PHE A 176 -23.97 9.73 -19.27
CA PHE A 176 -24.93 8.64 -19.20
C PHE A 176 -25.00 7.95 -20.55
N GLU A 177 -24.87 6.63 -20.58
CA GLU A 177 -25.26 5.88 -21.77
C GLU A 177 -26.79 5.82 -21.80
N PRO A 178 -27.42 6.12 -22.93
CA PRO A 178 -28.87 5.94 -23.06
C PRO A 178 -29.18 4.46 -22.85
N ILE A 179 -30.12 4.15 -21.97
CA ILE A 179 -30.67 2.81 -21.84
C ILE A 179 -31.41 2.52 -23.13
N ALA A 180 -30.90 1.56 -23.93
CA ALA A 180 -31.51 1.11 -25.16
C ALA A 180 -32.79 0.28 -24.87
#